data_d06e54e8cdfb7bf5d67b5dcf4c8b42cd
#
_entry.id   d06e54e8cdfb7bf5d67b5dcf4c8b42cd
#
_cell.length_a   1.000
_cell.length_b   1.000
_cell.length_c   1.000
_cell.angle_alpha   90.00
_cell.angle_beta   90.00
_cell.angle_gamma   90.00
#
_symmetry.space_group_name_H-M   'P 1'
#
loop_
_entity.id
_entity.type
_entity.pdbx_description
1 polymer ?
#
loop_
_entity_poly.entity_id
_entity_poly.type
_entity_poly.pdbx_seq_one_letter_code
_entity_poly.pdbx_strand_id
1 'polypeptide(L)'
;MIDIHQLRHYVKAMSRARKSLALSPVLAALLALAMVSSGAWAGAVPEANSGNPGQTLDVNSLLVKGKTTLIDFHSPFCPPCVQLAPVMAQLAAKRPDLAIKKVNINRPEVKGIDWRSPLAQQYQIRQVPYFMVFSPQGQLVAQGREAAETVERWLKEAGL
;
A
#
# COMPACT_ATOMS: atom_id res chain seq x y z
N MET A 1 -31.95 21.14 53.52
CA MET A 1 -31.55 22.53 53.26
C MET A 1 -30.05 22.54 53.18
N ILE A 2 -29.51 22.73 51.99
CA ILE A 2 -28.05 22.81 51.76
C ILE A 2 -27.66 24.27 52.00
N ASP A 3 -26.70 24.48 52.95
CA ASP A 3 -26.25 25.81 53.39
C ASP A 3 -25.47 26.50 52.28
N ILE A 4 -25.95 27.69 51.86
CA ILE A 4 -25.37 28.50 50.78
C ILE A 4 -23.93 28.91 51.08
N HIS A 5 -23.53 28.94 52.36
CA HIS A 5 -22.15 29.21 52.75
C HIS A 5 -21.14 28.13 52.38
N GLN A 6 -21.55 26.88 52.43
CA GLN A 6 -20.71 25.72 52.02
C GLN A 6 -20.45 25.71 50.50
N LEU A 7 -21.44 26.10 49.70
CA LEU A 7 -21.28 26.19 48.23
C LEU A 7 -20.25 27.25 47.76
N ARG A 8 -20.18 28.37 48.47
CA ARG A 8 -19.21 29.43 48.14
C ARG A 8 -17.76 29.00 48.38
N HIS A 9 -17.48 28.21 49.40
CA HIS A 9 -16.14 27.67 49.66
C HIS A 9 -15.73 26.65 48.62
N TYR A 10 -16.66 25.81 48.11
CA TYR A 10 -16.41 24.81 47.11
C TYR A 10 -16.08 25.42 45.73
N VAL A 11 -16.83 26.45 45.33
CA VAL A 11 -16.61 27.17 44.06
C VAL A 11 -15.27 27.92 44.08
N LYS A 12 -14.89 28.49 45.23
CA LYS A 12 -13.61 29.22 45.39
C LYS A 12 -12.40 28.30 45.41
N ALA A 13 -12.56 27.05 45.89
CA ALA A 13 -11.53 26.02 45.84
C ALA A 13 -11.31 25.50 44.41
N MET A 14 -12.39 25.30 43.63
CA MET A 14 -12.29 24.88 42.24
C MET A 14 -11.69 25.93 41.31
N SER A 15 -11.88 27.23 41.57
CA SER A 15 -11.30 28.29 40.76
C SER A 15 -9.78 28.45 40.98
N ARG A 16 -9.25 28.06 42.15
CA ARG A 16 -7.81 28.06 42.44
C ARG A 16 -7.08 26.85 41.82
N ALA A 17 -7.75 25.72 41.69
CA ALA A 17 -7.17 24.51 41.04
C ALA A 17 -6.96 24.67 39.53
N ARG A 18 -7.67 25.59 38.86
CA ARG A 18 -7.52 25.83 37.42
C ARG A 18 -6.33 26.71 37.01
N LYS A 19 -5.63 27.33 37.99
CA LYS A 19 -4.54 28.28 37.69
C LYS A 19 -3.12 27.68 37.70
N SER A 20 -2.97 26.37 37.95
CA SER A 20 -1.65 25.74 38.08
C SER A 20 -1.33 24.63 37.07
N LEU A 21 -2.15 24.46 36.01
CA LEU A 21 -1.80 23.59 34.88
C LEU A 21 -1.63 24.42 33.59
N ALA A 22 -0.79 25.44 33.65
CA ALA A 22 -0.20 25.98 32.43
C ALA A 22 0.90 25.00 32.01
N LEU A 23 0.59 24.01 31.16
CA LEU A 23 1.62 23.25 30.48
C LEU A 23 2.55 24.24 29.76
N SER A 24 3.84 24.12 30.03
CA SER A 24 4.86 24.93 29.34
C SER A 24 4.63 24.77 27.81
N PRO A 25 4.66 25.85 27.01
CA PRO A 25 4.47 25.78 25.57
C PRO A 25 5.47 24.86 24.89
N VAL A 26 6.61 24.61 25.53
CA VAL A 26 7.62 23.64 25.08
C VAL A 26 7.11 22.19 25.19
N LEU A 27 6.37 21.87 26.26
CA LEU A 27 5.80 20.51 26.44
C LEU A 27 4.63 20.27 25.50
N ALA A 28 3.83 21.27 25.16
CA ALA A 28 2.77 21.21 24.17
C ALA A 28 3.32 21.05 22.75
N ALA A 29 4.44 21.70 22.42
CA ALA A 29 5.12 21.57 21.14
C ALA A 29 5.76 20.18 20.96
N LEU A 30 6.32 19.59 22.02
CA LEU A 30 6.88 18.23 21.98
C LEU A 30 5.80 17.15 21.85
N LEU A 31 4.62 17.33 22.45
CA LEU A 31 3.48 16.43 22.28
C LEU A 31 2.84 16.53 20.90
N ALA A 32 2.84 17.70 20.27
CA ALA A 32 2.35 17.89 18.91
C ALA A 32 3.27 17.26 17.86
N LEU A 33 4.58 17.22 18.10
CA LEU A 33 5.56 16.59 17.20
C LEU A 33 5.52 15.05 17.26
N ALA A 34 5.01 14.46 18.33
CA ALA A 34 4.87 13.00 18.48
C ALA A 34 3.62 12.42 17.78
N MET A 35 2.70 13.24 17.30
CA MET A 35 1.46 12.78 16.63
C MET A 35 1.55 12.74 15.10
N VAL A 36 2.72 12.97 14.50
CA VAL A 36 2.95 12.67 13.08
C VAL A 36 3.49 11.24 12.94
N SER A 37 2.88 10.28 13.62
CA SER A 37 2.92 8.91 13.16
C SER A 37 1.94 8.84 11.99
N SER A 38 2.45 9.13 10.80
CA SER A 38 1.80 8.81 9.54
C SER A 38 1.53 7.31 9.54
N GLY A 39 0.38 6.90 10.05
CA GLY A 39 -0.19 5.62 9.74
C GLY A 39 -0.28 5.60 8.21
N ALA A 40 0.72 5.03 7.56
CA ALA A 40 0.64 4.72 6.15
C ALA A 40 -0.54 3.77 6.01
N TRP A 41 -1.70 4.31 5.67
CA TRP A 41 -2.79 3.50 5.17
C TRP A 41 -2.18 2.72 4.02
N ALA A 42 -2.24 1.40 4.08
CA ALA A 42 -1.82 0.55 2.97
C ALA A 42 -2.76 0.87 1.79
N GLY A 43 -2.43 1.95 1.09
CA GLY A 43 -3.14 2.38 -0.11
C GLY A 43 -2.98 1.30 -1.18
N ALA A 44 -3.94 1.20 -2.09
CA ALA A 44 -3.82 0.31 -3.24
C ALA A 44 -2.48 0.51 -3.94
N VAL A 45 -1.84 -0.58 -4.37
CA VAL A 45 -0.65 -0.49 -5.24
C VAL A 45 -1.08 0.21 -6.53
N PRO A 46 -0.50 1.39 -6.86
CA PRO A 46 -0.90 2.13 -8.05
C PRO A 46 -0.49 1.38 -9.33
N GLU A 47 -1.26 1.56 -10.41
CA GLU A 47 -0.90 1.01 -11.71
C GLU A 47 0.30 1.77 -12.29
N ALA A 48 1.36 1.05 -12.61
CA ALA A 48 2.61 1.62 -13.12
C ALA A 48 2.46 2.14 -14.57
N ASN A 49 1.44 1.69 -15.30
CA ASN A 49 1.16 2.07 -16.68
C ASN A 49 -0.20 2.76 -16.86
N SER A 50 -0.71 3.43 -15.85
CA SER A 50 -2.03 4.08 -15.86
C SER A 50 -2.21 5.10 -17.01
N GLY A 51 -1.12 5.71 -17.48
CA GLY A 51 -1.16 6.63 -18.63
C GLY A 51 -1.35 5.95 -20.00
N ASN A 52 -0.90 4.68 -20.13
CA ASN A 52 -0.96 3.90 -21.39
C ASN A 52 -1.20 2.41 -21.10
N PRO A 53 -2.33 2.04 -20.48
CA PRO A 53 -2.59 0.65 -20.16
C PRO A 53 -2.74 -0.20 -21.43
N GLY A 54 -2.24 -1.43 -21.35
CA GLY A 54 -2.25 -2.38 -22.46
C GLY A 54 -1.25 -2.11 -23.59
N GLN A 55 -0.53 -0.99 -23.58
CA GLN A 55 0.52 -0.70 -24.57
C GLN A 55 1.85 -1.33 -24.18
N THR A 56 2.76 -1.47 -25.14
CA THR A 56 4.11 -1.99 -24.88
C THR A 56 4.79 -1.23 -23.74
N LEU A 57 5.47 -1.97 -22.87
CA LEU A 57 6.15 -1.41 -21.70
C LEU A 57 7.44 -2.21 -21.45
N ASP A 58 8.56 -1.52 -21.29
CA ASP A 58 9.77 -2.15 -20.77
C ASP A 58 9.67 -2.27 -19.24
N VAL A 59 9.44 -3.49 -18.73
CA VAL A 59 9.35 -3.74 -17.28
C VAL A 59 10.66 -3.43 -16.55
N ASN A 60 11.81 -3.41 -17.24
CA ASN A 60 13.07 -3.04 -16.62
C ASN A 60 13.06 -1.58 -16.13
N SER A 61 12.28 -0.72 -16.79
CA SER A 61 12.09 0.67 -16.34
C SER A 61 11.34 0.81 -15.02
N LEU A 62 10.66 -0.24 -14.58
CA LEU A 62 9.90 -0.28 -13.32
C LEU A 62 10.69 -0.84 -12.14
N LEU A 63 11.88 -1.40 -12.39
CA LEU A 63 12.69 -2.04 -11.35
C LEU A 63 13.20 -1.01 -10.35
N VAL A 64 13.18 -1.39 -9.07
CA VAL A 64 13.66 -0.54 -7.98
C VAL A 64 15.01 -1.07 -7.50
N LYS A 65 16.06 -0.31 -7.74
CA LYS A 65 17.43 -0.67 -7.34
C LYS A 65 17.50 -0.99 -5.83
N GLY A 66 18.10 -2.11 -5.51
CA GLY A 66 18.29 -2.56 -4.13
C GLY A 66 17.05 -3.21 -3.50
N LYS A 67 15.94 -3.37 -4.26
CA LYS A 67 14.74 -4.09 -3.81
C LYS A 67 14.40 -5.24 -4.75
N THR A 68 13.88 -6.32 -4.20
CA THR A 68 13.19 -7.32 -5.02
C THR A 68 11.97 -6.65 -5.64
N THR A 69 11.85 -6.70 -6.98
CA THR A 69 10.71 -6.10 -7.67
C THR A 69 9.78 -7.18 -8.19
N LEU A 70 8.52 -7.09 -7.81
CA LEU A 70 7.43 -7.92 -8.32
C LEU A 70 6.63 -7.11 -9.33
N ILE A 71 6.54 -7.61 -10.56
CA ILE A 71 5.62 -7.10 -11.58
C ILE A 71 4.37 -7.97 -11.55
N ASP A 72 3.23 -7.36 -11.26
CA ASP A 72 1.90 -7.98 -11.22
C ASP A 72 1.09 -7.54 -12.44
N PHE A 73 1.08 -8.36 -13.48
CA PHE A 73 0.23 -8.14 -14.65
C PHE A 73 -1.19 -8.58 -14.34
N HIS A 74 -2.11 -7.65 -14.50
CA HIS A 74 -3.52 -7.84 -14.17
C HIS A 74 -4.45 -7.27 -15.25
N SER A 75 -5.73 -7.57 -15.09
CA SER A 75 -6.83 -6.95 -15.81
C SER A 75 -7.93 -6.54 -14.85
N PRO A 76 -8.60 -5.39 -15.05
CA PRO A 76 -9.77 -5.00 -14.25
C PRO A 76 -10.96 -5.95 -14.47
N PHE A 77 -10.94 -6.77 -15.53
CA PHE A 77 -11.96 -7.76 -15.85
C PHE A 77 -11.61 -9.17 -15.34
N CYS A 78 -10.55 -9.31 -14.55
CA CYS A 78 -10.10 -10.58 -13.98
C CYS A 78 -10.51 -10.65 -12.49
N PRO A 79 -11.54 -11.44 -12.12
CA PRO A 79 -12.00 -11.48 -10.71
C PRO A 79 -10.91 -11.89 -9.72
N PRO A 80 -10.05 -12.90 -9.97
CA PRO A 80 -8.94 -13.20 -9.06
C PRO A 80 -7.96 -12.05 -8.89
N CYS A 81 -7.67 -11.26 -9.95
CA CYS A 81 -6.79 -10.11 -9.86
C CYS A 81 -7.38 -9.01 -8.97
N VAL A 82 -8.70 -8.77 -9.09
CA VAL A 82 -9.42 -7.78 -8.25
C VAL A 82 -9.39 -8.18 -6.78
N GLN A 83 -9.62 -9.47 -6.48
CA GLN A 83 -9.57 -10.02 -5.13
C GLN A 83 -8.16 -9.97 -4.53
N LEU A 84 -7.14 -10.17 -5.34
CA LEU A 84 -5.73 -10.16 -4.90
C LEU A 84 -5.23 -8.74 -4.61
N ALA A 85 -5.75 -7.71 -5.28
CA ALA A 85 -5.24 -6.34 -5.19
C ALA A 85 -5.11 -5.80 -3.74
N PRO A 86 -6.10 -5.92 -2.84
CA PRO A 86 -5.95 -5.48 -1.45
C PRO A 86 -4.92 -6.31 -0.67
N VAL A 87 -4.75 -7.59 -0.98
CA VAL A 87 -3.77 -8.47 -0.34
C VAL A 87 -2.36 -8.06 -0.75
N MET A 88 -2.15 -7.72 -2.03
CA MET A 88 -0.87 -7.21 -2.53
C MET A 88 -0.49 -5.87 -1.90
N ALA A 89 -1.46 -4.99 -1.63
CA ALA A 89 -1.22 -3.75 -0.89
C ALA A 89 -0.77 -4.02 0.55
N GLN A 90 -1.37 -5.00 1.23
CA GLN A 90 -0.94 -5.41 2.57
C GLN A 90 0.46 -6.04 2.54
N LEU A 91 0.77 -6.87 1.54
CA LEU A 91 2.11 -7.45 1.36
C LEU A 91 3.16 -6.34 1.19
N ALA A 92 2.89 -5.35 0.33
CA ALA A 92 3.78 -4.21 0.13
C ALA A 92 4.04 -3.43 1.43
N ALA A 93 3.01 -3.26 2.27
CA ALA A 93 3.14 -2.59 3.57
C ALA A 93 3.95 -3.41 4.59
N LYS A 94 3.83 -4.73 4.58
CA LYS A 94 4.54 -5.64 5.50
C LYS A 94 5.97 -5.96 5.06
N ARG A 95 6.27 -5.82 3.76
CA ARG A 95 7.55 -6.17 3.15
C ARG A 95 8.18 -4.96 2.44
N PRO A 96 8.81 -4.04 3.20
CA PRO A 96 9.45 -2.84 2.63
C PRO A 96 10.66 -3.14 1.73
N ASP A 97 11.17 -4.36 1.78
CA ASP A 97 12.19 -4.91 0.88
C ASP A 97 11.65 -5.28 -0.51
N LEU A 98 10.32 -5.37 -0.66
CA LEU A 98 9.65 -5.59 -1.93
C LEU A 98 9.20 -4.26 -2.57
N ALA A 99 9.34 -4.17 -3.88
CA ALA A 99 8.70 -3.17 -4.71
C ALA A 99 7.65 -3.86 -5.59
N ILE A 100 6.38 -3.65 -5.33
CA ILE A 100 5.29 -4.24 -6.12
C ILE A 100 4.85 -3.22 -7.17
N LYS A 101 4.83 -3.62 -8.43
CA LYS A 101 4.43 -2.83 -9.59
C LYS A 101 3.27 -3.50 -10.29
N LYS A 102 2.11 -2.89 -10.20
CA LYS A 102 0.89 -3.37 -10.82
C LYS A 102 0.83 -2.86 -12.26
N VAL A 103 0.62 -3.75 -13.22
CA VAL A 103 0.66 -3.43 -14.66
C VAL A 103 -0.60 -3.96 -15.33
N ASN A 104 -1.41 -3.04 -15.86
CA ASN A 104 -2.68 -3.35 -16.51
C ASN A 104 -2.45 -3.75 -17.97
N ILE A 105 -2.87 -4.97 -18.33
CA ILE A 105 -2.74 -5.47 -19.71
C ILE A 105 -3.84 -5.00 -20.65
N ASN A 106 -4.92 -4.38 -20.13
CA ASN A 106 -6.06 -3.98 -20.93
C ASN A 106 -5.89 -2.62 -21.58
N ARG A 107 -6.20 -2.52 -22.85
CA ARG A 107 -6.46 -1.24 -23.49
C ARG A 107 -7.83 -0.69 -23.02
N PRO A 108 -7.98 0.64 -22.88
CA PRO A 108 -9.20 1.24 -22.29
C PRO A 108 -10.49 0.93 -23.04
N GLU A 109 -10.42 0.79 -24.37
CA GLU A 109 -11.57 0.55 -25.23
C GLU A 109 -12.04 -0.91 -25.23
N VAL A 110 -11.23 -1.85 -24.69
CA VAL A 110 -11.54 -3.29 -24.72
C VAL A 110 -12.34 -3.69 -23.49
N LYS A 111 -13.51 -4.28 -23.70
CA LYS A 111 -14.33 -4.90 -22.65
C LYS A 111 -13.96 -6.38 -22.51
N GLY A 112 -13.67 -6.78 -21.27
CA GLY A 112 -13.14 -8.11 -20.96
C GLY A 112 -11.60 -8.13 -20.95
N ILE A 113 -10.98 -9.29 -20.70
CA ILE A 113 -9.51 -9.41 -20.62
C ILE A 113 -8.91 -9.28 -22.02
N ASP A 114 -8.02 -8.31 -22.22
CA ASP A 114 -7.42 -7.99 -23.52
C ASP A 114 -6.16 -8.83 -23.80
N TRP A 115 -6.34 -10.09 -24.16
CA TRP A 115 -5.25 -10.97 -24.55
C TRP A 115 -4.51 -10.54 -25.83
N ARG A 116 -5.08 -9.60 -26.59
CA ARG A 116 -4.51 -9.07 -27.83
C ARG A 116 -3.86 -7.71 -27.66
N SER A 117 -3.76 -7.21 -26.45
CA SER A 117 -3.04 -5.96 -26.20
C SER A 117 -1.56 -6.12 -26.60
N PRO A 118 -0.91 -5.04 -27.06
CA PRO A 118 0.53 -5.05 -27.32
C PRO A 118 1.34 -5.57 -26.13
N LEU A 119 0.95 -5.21 -24.92
CA LEU A 119 1.61 -5.65 -23.68
C LEU A 119 1.48 -7.14 -23.44
N ALA A 120 0.25 -7.70 -23.59
CA ALA A 120 0.02 -9.13 -23.41
C ALA A 120 0.80 -9.96 -24.44
N GLN A 121 0.89 -9.47 -25.70
CA GLN A 121 1.67 -10.12 -26.74
C GLN A 121 3.18 -10.02 -26.47
N GLN A 122 3.67 -8.86 -26.04
CA GLN A 122 5.08 -8.61 -25.72
C GLN A 122 5.63 -9.61 -24.69
N TYR A 123 4.86 -9.90 -23.64
CA TYR A 123 5.25 -10.80 -22.55
C TYR A 123 4.61 -12.19 -22.66
N GLN A 124 3.94 -12.49 -23.80
CA GLN A 124 3.26 -13.77 -24.07
C GLN A 124 2.30 -14.18 -22.94
N ILE A 125 1.59 -13.20 -22.35
CA ILE A 125 0.67 -13.40 -21.24
C ILE A 125 -0.57 -14.12 -21.76
N ARG A 126 -0.84 -15.32 -21.21
CA ARG A 126 -1.97 -16.19 -21.56
C ARG A 126 -2.93 -16.41 -20.39
N GLN A 127 -2.56 -15.94 -19.20
CA GLN A 127 -3.36 -15.97 -17.98
C GLN A 127 -3.04 -14.77 -17.13
N VAL A 128 -3.98 -14.32 -16.32
CA VAL A 128 -3.80 -13.30 -15.27
C VAL A 128 -4.49 -13.78 -13.97
N PRO A 129 -3.95 -13.45 -12.78
CA PRO A 129 -2.72 -12.68 -12.58
C PRO A 129 -1.50 -13.41 -13.16
N TYR A 130 -0.54 -12.64 -13.69
CA TYR A 130 0.74 -13.16 -14.16
C TYR A 130 1.86 -12.37 -13.50
N PHE A 131 2.87 -13.05 -12.98
CA PHE A 131 3.93 -12.45 -12.19
C PHE A 131 5.30 -12.60 -12.83
N MET A 132 6.13 -11.57 -12.63
CA MET A 132 7.57 -11.64 -12.84
C MET A 132 8.28 -11.11 -11.61
N VAL A 133 9.29 -11.82 -11.13
CA VAL A 133 10.09 -11.43 -9.95
C VAL A 133 11.51 -11.13 -10.40
N PHE A 134 11.99 -9.95 -10.01
CA PHE A 134 13.35 -9.50 -10.28
C PHE A 134 14.13 -9.35 -8.98
N SER A 135 15.39 -9.75 -8.98
CA SER A 135 16.30 -9.58 -7.86
C SER A 135 16.61 -8.09 -7.59
N PRO A 136 17.20 -7.74 -6.43
CA PRO A 136 17.67 -6.38 -6.16
C PRO A 136 18.71 -5.85 -7.17
N GLN A 137 19.34 -6.74 -7.93
CA GLN A 137 20.30 -6.43 -9.01
C GLN A 137 19.61 -6.27 -10.37
N GLY A 138 18.29 -6.46 -10.45
CA GLY A 138 17.51 -6.32 -11.68
C GLY A 138 17.50 -7.57 -12.57
N GLN A 139 17.90 -8.73 -12.06
CA GLN A 139 17.86 -10.00 -12.80
C GLN A 139 16.48 -10.65 -12.65
N LEU A 140 15.90 -11.14 -13.73
CA LEU A 140 14.69 -11.97 -13.67
C LEU A 140 15.03 -13.29 -12.98
N VAL A 141 14.36 -13.57 -11.85
CA VAL A 141 14.60 -14.77 -11.03
C VAL A 141 13.44 -15.75 -11.03
N ALA A 142 12.22 -15.30 -11.36
CA ALA A 142 11.06 -16.17 -11.55
C ALA A 142 10.01 -15.49 -12.43
N GLN A 143 9.23 -16.27 -13.17
CA GLN A 143 8.09 -15.78 -13.93
C GLN A 143 6.97 -16.81 -14.02
N GLY A 144 5.75 -16.36 -14.33
CA GLY A 144 4.58 -17.23 -14.50
C GLY A 144 4.30 -18.04 -13.23
N ARG A 145 4.23 -19.36 -13.35
CA ARG A 145 3.88 -20.27 -12.26
C ARG A 145 4.90 -20.22 -11.10
N GLU A 146 6.17 -20.22 -11.40
CA GLU A 146 7.23 -20.16 -10.40
C GLU A 146 7.17 -18.85 -9.59
N ALA A 147 6.88 -17.74 -10.26
CA ALA A 147 6.66 -16.46 -9.59
C ALA A 147 5.37 -16.46 -8.75
N ALA A 148 4.30 -17.12 -9.20
CA ALA A 148 3.07 -17.27 -8.42
C ALA A 148 3.31 -18.05 -7.13
N GLU A 149 4.02 -19.18 -7.19
CA GLU A 149 4.43 -19.97 -6.01
C GLU A 149 5.29 -19.15 -5.04
N THR A 150 6.13 -18.27 -5.58
CA THR A 150 6.95 -17.34 -4.78
C THR A 150 6.07 -16.30 -4.07
N VAL A 151 5.07 -15.72 -4.77
CA VAL A 151 4.10 -14.78 -4.19
C VAL A 151 3.29 -15.45 -3.09
N GLU A 152 2.76 -16.64 -3.31
CA GLU A 152 2.01 -17.41 -2.31
C GLU A 152 2.83 -17.65 -1.05
N ARG A 153 4.10 -18.03 -1.19
CA ARG A 153 5.02 -18.18 -0.06
C ARG A 153 5.18 -16.86 0.71
N TRP A 154 5.39 -15.74 0.02
CA TRP A 154 5.51 -14.43 0.67
C TRP A 154 4.24 -14.00 1.41
N LEU A 155 3.07 -14.28 0.85
CA LEU A 155 1.79 -14.03 1.51
C LEU A 155 1.67 -14.85 2.80
N LYS A 156 1.98 -16.13 2.74
CA LYS A 156 1.98 -17.02 3.91
C LYS A 156 2.97 -16.56 4.99
N GLU A 157 4.19 -16.20 4.62
CA GLU A 157 5.21 -15.67 5.53
C GLU A 157 4.77 -14.35 6.19
N ALA A 158 4.01 -13.53 5.47
CA ALA A 158 3.45 -12.28 5.95
C ALA A 158 2.14 -12.45 6.77
N GLY A 159 1.61 -13.68 6.89
CA GLY A 159 0.34 -13.95 7.57
C GLY A 159 -0.86 -13.34 6.84
N LEU A 160 -0.90 -13.50 5.49
CA LEU A 160 -1.95 -12.99 4.60
C LEU A 160 -2.63 -14.14 3.84
#